data_8541b441fbffe67bc99db2777b8356c4
#
_entry.id   8541b441fbffe67bc99db2777b8356c4
#
_cell.length_a   1.000
_cell.length_b   1.000
_cell.length_c   1.000
_cell.angle_alpha   90.00
_cell.angle_beta   90.00
_cell.angle_gamma   90.00
#
_symmetry.space_group_name_H-M   'P 1'
#
loop_
_entity.id
_entity.type
_entity.pdbx_description
1 polymer ?
#
loop_
_entity_poly.entity_id
_entity_poly.type
_entity_poly.pdbx_seq_one_letter_code
_entity_poly.pdbx_strand_id
1 'polypeptide(L)'
;MGNSQDCKRIKYLGGEKVTEFRFNEDFANNWKSGQTVTCEEKGDSYLVDKVAFIKKEELLKHGEFITMNVQILGHMESNGVFMYDRDFQPGDTVQHFKGGFYKIIAIGINTETEEKMVVYQSLKDRRVWIRPYDMFISKVDREKYPNAYQPYRLIKVRITA
;
A
#
# COMPACT_ATOMS: atom_id res chain seq x y z
N MET A 1 22.86 20.99 2.56
CA MET A 1 23.24 20.02 3.59
C MET A 1 22.09 19.06 3.79
N GLY A 2 22.27 17.83 3.39
CA GLY A 2 21.19 16.86 3.33
C GLY A 2 20.75 16.41 4.71
N ASN A 3 19.52 16.71 5.08
CA ASN A 3 18.86 15.98 6.13
C ASN A 3 18.57 14.58 5.60
N SER A 4 19.27 13.60 6.14
CA SER A 4 18.88 12.20 6.01
C SER A 4 17.55 12.05 6.72
N GLN A 5 16.46 12.14 5.97
CA GLN A 5 15.15 11.81 6.48
C GLN A 5 15.13 10.30 6.72
N ASP A 6 14.97 9.95 7.98
CA ASP A 6 14.84 8.58 8.44
C ASP A 6 13.74 7.86 7.64
N CYS A 7 14.17 7.00 6.72
CA CYS A 7 13.32 5.99 6.15
C CYS A 7 12.86 5.06 7.27
N LYS A 8 11.77 5.40 7.94
CA LYS A 8 11.10 4.42 8.79
C LYS A 8 10.55 3.34 7.87
N ARG A 9 11.26 2.22 7.78
CA ARG A 9 10.67 0.97 7.33
C ARG A 9 9.37 0.81 8.09
N ILE A 10 8.23 0.77 7.38
CA ILE A 10 6.97 0.40 8.00
C ILE A 10 7.14 -1.07 8.40
N LYS A 11 7.57 -1.32 9.64
CA LYS A 11 7.33 -2.60 10.27
C LYS A 11 5.83 -2.64 10.51
N TYR A 12 5.14 -3.52 9.82
CA TYR A 12 3.79 -3.90 10.20
C TYR A 12 3.86 -4.47 11.62
N LEU A 13 3.58 -3.63 12.62
CA LEU A 13 3.47 -4.07 14.00
C LEU A 13 2.11 -4.78 14.12
N GLY A 14 2.12 -6.12 14.10
CA GLY A 14 1.00 -6.96 14.47
C GLY A 14 0.14 -7.54 13.35
N GLY A 15 0.56 -7.46 12.08
CA GLY A 15 -0.06 -8.16 10.96
C GLY A 15 0.89 -9.19 10.33
N GLU A 16 0.34 -10.24 9.77
CA GLU A 16 1.11 -11.17 8.93
C GLU A 16 1.80 -10.40 7.82
N LYS A 17 3.11 -10.62 7.65
CA LYS A 17 3.90 -9.96 6.62
C LYS A 17 3.48 -10.51 5.27
N VAL A 18 2.68 -9.74 4.54
CA VAL A 18 2.32 -10.05 3.17
C VAL A 18 3.42 -9.54 2.25
N THR A 19 3.97 -10.42 1.45
CA THR A 19 5.02 -10.13 0.48
C THR A 19 4.49 -10.48 -0.91
N GLU A 20 4.92 -9.77 -1.93
CA GLU A 20 4.63 -10.16 -3.31
C GLU A 20 5.76 -11.02 -3.86
N PHE A 21 5.41 -12.00 -4.68
CA PHE A 21 6.33 -12.90 -5.35
C PHE A 21 6.00 -12.95 -6.84
N ARG A 22 7.02 -12.86 -7.69
CA ARG A 22 6.88 -12.98 -9.14
C ARG A 22 7.49 -14.27 -9.62
N PHE A 23 6.72 -15.06 -10.35
CA PHE A 23 7.20 -16.28 -10.99
C PHE A 23 7.97 -15.95 -12.27
N ASN A 24 9.14 -16.56 -12.44
CA ASN A 24 9.96 -16.44 -13.66
C ASN A 24 9.62 -17.54 -14.69
N GLU A 25 8.92 -18.57 -14.26
CA GLU A 25 8.47 -19.70 -15.08
C GLU A 25 7.10 -20.19 -14.61
N ASP A 26 6.45 -21.06 -15.38
CA ASP A 26 5.21 -21.72 -14.98
C ASP A 26 5.47 -22.67 -13.81
N PHE A 27 4.66 -22.59 -12.76
CA PHE A 27 4.85 -23.40 -11.55
C PHE A 27 3.54 -24.06 -11.09
N ALA A 28 3.64 -25.38 -10.80
CA ALA A 28 2.60 -26.20 -10.20
C ALA A 28 1.23 -26.14 -10.91
N ASN A 29 1.18 -25.85 -12.21
CA ASN A 29 -0.02 -25.64 -13.02
C ASN A 29 -0.95 -24.53 -12.55
N ASN A 30 -0.61 -23.84 -11.46
CA ASN A 30 -1.42 -22.79 -10.84
C ASN A 30 -0.93 -21.39 -11.19
N TRP A 31 0.36 -21.22 -11.40
CA TRP A 31 0.97 -19.91 -11.62
C TRP A 31 1.79 -19.89 -12.89
N LYS A 32 1.70 -18.75 -13.61
CA LYS A 32 2.33 -18.53 -14.89
C LYS A 32 3.56 -17.63 -14.78
N SER A 33 4.50 -17.82 -15.69
CA SER A 33 5.64 -16.92 -15.84
C SER A 33 5.21 -15.45 -15.93
N GLY A 34 5.86 -14.59 -15.16
CA GLY A 34 5.53 -13.17 -15.03
C GLY A 34 4.37 -12.84 -14.09
N GLN A 35 3.63 -13.83 -13.61
CA GLN A 35 2.54 -13.62 -12.66
C GLN A 35 3.10 -13.19 -11.30
N THR A 36 2.47 -12.16 -10.71
CA THR A 36 2.74 -11.72 -9.34
C THR A 36 1.62 -12.17 -8.41
N VAL A 37 1.97 -12.76 -7.30
CA VAL A 37 1.05 -13.28 -6.29
C VAL A 37 1.39 -12.76 -4.91
N THR A 38 0.42 -12.81 -4.00
CA THR A 38 0.66 -12.50 -2.58
C THR A 38 1.20 -13.72 -1.85
N CYS A 39 2.16 -13.52 -0.97
CA CYS A 39 2.73 -14.55 -0.11
C CYS A 39 2.71 -14.11 1.34
N GLU A 40 2.13 -14.93 2.21
CA GLU A 40 2.13 -14.73 3.66
C GLU A 40 3.18 -15.64 4.30
N GLU A 41 4.11 -15.05 5.05
CA GLU A 41 5.17 -15.81 5.72
C GLU A 41 4.60 -16.65 6.88
N LYS A 42 4.88 -17.95 6.87
CA LYS A 42 4.45 -18.94 7.87
C LYS A 42 5.63 -19.84 8.26
N GLY A 43 6.52 -19.31 9.10
CA GLY A 43 7.74 -20.02 9.49
C GLY A 43 8.73 -20.16 8.32
N ASP A 44 9.03 -21.40 7.93
CA ASP A 44 9.93 -21.74 6.81
C ASP A 44 9.22 -21.79 5.45
N SER A 45 7.92 -21.56 5.43
CA SER A 45 7.05 -21.67 4.26
C SER A 45 6.26 -20.40 4.03
N TYR A 46 5.67 -20.27 2.85
CA TYR A 46 4.76 -19.20 2.49
C TYR A 46 3.41 -19.76 2.08
N LEU A 47 2.33 -19.12 2.55
CA LEU A 47 1.00 -19.33 1.98
C LEU A 47 0.89 -18.48 0.72
N VAL A 48 0.98 -19.10 -0.45
CA VAL A 48 1.00 -18.44 -1.76
C VAL A 48 -0.41 -18.32 -2.28
N ASP A 49 -0.82 -17.07 -2.60
CA ASP A 49 -2.12 -16.69 -3.18
C ASP A 49 -3.32 -17.25 -2.40
N LYS A 50 -3.14 -17.51 -1.09
CA LYS A 50 -4.12 -18.19 -0.21
C LYS A 50 -4.52 -19.60 -0.67
N VAL A 51 -3.75 -20.21 -1.55
CA VAL A 51 -4.06 -21.51 -2.18
C VAL A 51 -3.17 -22.62 -1.64
N ALA A 52 -1.86 -22.40 -1.53
CA ALA A 52 -0.91 -23.45 -1.19
C ALA A 52 0.22 -22.98 -0.27
N PHE A 53 0.64 -23.88 0.63
CA PHE A 53 1.87 -23.70 1.41
C PHE A 53 3.06 -24.23 0.63
N ILE A 54 4.05 -23.38 0.36
CA ILE A 54 5.25 -23.72 -0.39
C ILE A 54 6.47 -23.30 0.44
N LYS A 55 7.46 -24.16 0.56
CA LYS A 55 8.70 -23.84 1.26
C LYS A 55 9.44 -22.71 0.56
N LYS A 56 10.06 -21.83 1.33
CA LYS A 56 10.81 -20.68 0.82
C LYS A 56 11.88 -21.09 -0.19
N GLU A 57 12.61 -22.17 0.10
CA GLU A 57 13.63 -22.71 -0.78
C GLU A 57 13.08 -23.15 -2.15
N GLU A 58 11.87 -23.72 -2.15
CA GLU A 58 11.21 -24.13 -3.39
C GLU A 58 10.75 -22.92 -4.20
N LEU A 59 10.09 -21.94 -3.57
CA LEU A 59 9.67 -20.72 -4.24
C LEU A 59 10.84 -19.99 -4.93
N LEU A 60 11.98 -19.87 -4.25
CA LEU A 60 13.15 -19.15 -4.77
C LEU A 60 13.78 -19.80 -6.01
N LYS A 61 13.47 -21.06 -6.30
CA LYS A 61 13.88 -21.70 -7.56
C LYS A 61 13.06 -21.23 -8.76
N HIS A 62 11.83 -20.77 -8.53
CA HIS A 62 10.86 -20.47 -9.58
C HIS A 62 10.52 -19.00 -9.73
N GLY A 63 11.16 -18.12 -8.95
CA GLY A 63 10.89 -16.68 -9.02
C GLY A 63 11.65 -15.86 -7.98
N GLU A 64 11.15 -14.67 -7.75
CA GLU A 64 11.77 -13.71 -6.83
C GLU A 64 10.73 -12.99 -5.96
N PHE A 65 11.10 -12.68 -4.73
CA PHE A 65 10.29 -11.82 -3.87
C PHE A 65 10.44 -10.36 -4.31
N ILE A 66 9.29 -9.72 -4.52
CA ILE A 66 9.25 -8.29 -4.84
C ILE A 66 9.28 -7.52 -3.52
N THR A 67 10.39 -6.86 -3.26
CA THR A 67 10.53 -5.97 -2.11
C THR A 67 10.12 -4.57 -2.52
N MET A 68 8.97 -4.12 -2.05
CA MET A 68 8.58 -2.72 -2.17
C MET A 68 9.01 -1.96 -0.92
N ASN A 69 9.73 -0.85 -1.13
CA ASN A 69 10.00 0.10 -0.07
C ASN A 69 8.92 1.17 -0.11
N VAL A 70 8.15 1.27 0.97
CA VAL A 70 7.09 2.27 1.13
C VAL A 70 7.56 3.31 2.14
N GLN A 71 7.66 4.55 1.70
CA GLN A 71 7.98 5.69 2.54
C GLN A 71 6.73 6.53 2.76
N ILE A 72 6.35 6.75 4.01
CA ILE A 72 5.28 7.69 4.37
C ILE A 72 5.83 9.11 4.19
N LEU A 73 5.09 9.95 3.47
CA LEU A 73 5.48 11.33 3.23
C LEU A 73 4.96 12.24 4.35
N GLY A 74 5.85 13.05 4.86
CA GLY A 74 5.63 13.97 5.96
C GLY A 74 6.96 14.40 6.58
N HIS A 75 6.89 15.01 7.74
CA HIS A 75 8.08 15.44 8.47
C HIS A 75 7.91 15.26 9.98
N MET A 76 9.03 15.15 10.67
CA MET A 76 9.07 15.10 12.12
C MET A 76 9.21 16.51 12.68
N GLU A 77 8.32 16.90 13.59
CA GLU A 77 8.46 18.15 14.33
C GLU A 77 9.45 18.02 15.49
N SER A 78 9.91 19.15 16.01
CA SER A 78 10.88 19.22 17.13
C SER A 78 10.38 18.55 18.41
N ASN A 79 9.06 18.45 18.60
CA ASN A 79 8.40 17.76 19.72
C ASN A 79 8.30 16.24 19.55
N GLY A 80 8.84 15.68 18.45
CA GLY A 80 8.79 14.24 18.14
C GLY A 80 7.49 13.77 17.49
N VAL A 81 6.57 14.67 17.15
CA VAL A 81 5.32 14.34 16.45
C VAL A 81 5.57 14.27 14.95
N PHE A 82 5.11 13.20 14.29
CA PHE A 82 5.16 13.06 12.85
C PHE A 82 3.94 13.75 12.21
N MET A 83 4.22 14.70 11.33
CA MET A 83 3.21 15.42 10.55
C MET A 83 3.12 14.84 9.15
N TYR A 84 1.98 14.24 8.83
CA TYR A 84 1.70 13.68 7.52
C TYR A 84 1.58 14.78 6.46
N ASP A 85 2.13 14.52 5.26
CA ASP A 85 1.85 15.39 4.11
C ASP A 85 0.39 15.21 3.70
N ARG A 86 -0.40 16.27 3.85
CA ARG A 86 -1.84 16.31 3.57
C ARG A 86 -2.21 17.11 2.32
N ASP A 87 -1.21 17.63 1.61
CA ASP A 87 -1.38 18.33 0.34
C ASP A 87 -1.42 17.33 -0.82
N PHE A 88 -2.62 16.83 -1.13
CA PHE A 88 -2.84 15.85 -2.18
C PHE A 88 -2.96 16.49 -3.54
N GLN A 89 -2.21 15.96 -4.52
CA GLN A 89 -2.18 16.41 -5.90
C GLN A 89 -2.38 15.23 -6.86
N PRO A 90 -2.89 15.49 -8.08
CA PRO A 90 -2.86 14.49 -9.15
C PRO A 90 -1.44 13.95 -9.37
N GLY A 91 -1.32 12.63 -9.52
CA GLY A 91 -0.04 11.93 -9.62
C GLY A 91 0.51 11.40 -8.30
N ASP A 92 0.01 11.86 -7.16
CA ASP A 92 0.41 11.32 -5.85
C ASP A 92 -0.02 9.86 -5.68
N THR A 93 0.83 9.10 -5.01
CA THR A 93 0.50 7.75 -4.56
C THR A 93 0.07 7.79 -3.10
N VAL A 94 -1.01 7.08 -2.79
CA VAL A 94 -1.58 7.02 -1.45
C VAL A 94 -1.79 5.58 -1.01
N GLN A 95 -1.70 5.35 0.30
CA GLN A 95 -2.03 4.07 0.92
C GLN A 95 -3.29 4.19 1.74
N HIS A 96 -4.23 3.26 1.52
CA HIS A 96 -5.43 3.12 2.33
C HIS A 96 -5.11 2.38 3.64
N PHE A 97 -5.76 2.73 4.74
CA PHE A 97 -5.50 2.10 6.04
C PHE A 97 -5.76 0.57 6.05
N LYS A 98 -6.53 0.05 5.11
CA LYS A 98 -6.74 -1.39 4.88
C LYS A 98 -5.66 -2.05 4.01
N GLY A 99 -4.63 -1.30 3.56
CA GLY A 99 -3.44 -1.81 2.89
C GLY A 99 -3.35 -1.59 1.38
N GLY A 100 -4.40 -1.17 0.70
CA GLY A 100 -4.36 -0.93 -0.76
C GLY A 100 -3.59 0.35 -1.13
N PHE A 101 -2.92 0.33 -2.30
CA PHE A 101 -2.23 1.47 -2.87
C PHE A 101 -2.99 2.01 -4.08
N TYR A 102 -3.04 3.33 -4.20
CA TYR A 102 -3.78 4.03 -5.24
C TYR A 102 -2.99 5.23 -5.75
N LYS A 103 -3.26 5.60 -6.99
CA LYS A 103 -2.73 6.83 -7.59
C LYS A 103 -3.85 7.84 -7.78
N ILE A 104 -3.66 9.07 -7.34
CA ILE A 104 -4.60 10.17 -7.61
C ILE A 104 -4.52 10.52 -9.09
N ILE A 105 -5.64 10.44 -9.79
CA ILE A 105 -5.75 10.76 -11.21
C ILE A 105 -6.14 12.21 -11.42
N ALA A 106 -7.16 12.66 -10.66
CA ALA A 106 -7.67 14.03 -10.77
C ALA A 106 -8.35 14.45 -9.46
N ILE A 107 -8.38 15.75 -9.25
CA ILE A 107 -9.19 16.40 -8.21
C ILE A 107 -10.05 17.41 -8.93
N GLY A 108 -11.37 17.35 -8.74
CA GLY A 108 -12.31 18.17 -9.46
C GLY A 108 -13.53 18.53 -8.63
N ILE A 109 -14.46 19.22 -9.25
CA ILE A 109 -15.71 19.66 -8.65
C ILE A 109 -16.86 18.90 -9.31
N ASN A 110 -17.76 18.34 -8.52
CA ASN A 110 -19.00 17.76 -9.00
C ASN A 110 -19.90 18.90 -9.49
N THR A 111 -20.30 18.88 -10.74
CA THR A 111 -21.10 19.96 -11.36
C THR A 111 -22.48 20.12 -10.76
N GLU A 112 -23.05 19.07 -10.20
CA GLU A 112 -24.41 19.07 -9.64
C GLU A 112 -24.43 19.51 -8.18
N THR A 113 -23.42 19.10 -7.40
CA THR A 113 -23.39 19.32 -5.94
C THR A 113 -22.36 20.37 -5.51
N GLU A 114 -21.50 20.83 -6.45
CA GLU A 114 -20.36 21.72 -6.17
C GLU A 114 -19.35 21.12 -5.16
N GLU A 115 -19.44 19.84 -4.88
CA GLU A 115 -18.58 19.15 -3.95
C GLU A 115 -17.23 18.81 -4.60
N LYS A 116 -16.15 19.03 -3.86
CA LYS A 116 -14.80 18.64 -4.30
C LYS A 116 -14.66 17.10 -4.27
N MET A 117 -14.23 16.53 -5.37
CA MET A 117 -14.10 15.08 -5.58
C MET A 117 -12.67 14.68 -5.88
N VAL A 118 -12.29 13.47 -5.49
CA VAL A 118 -11.02 12.86 -5.86
C VAL A 118 -11.29 11.63 -6.73
N VAL A 119 -10.62 11.58 -7.89
CA VAL A 119 -10.57 10.42 -8.78
C VAL A 119 -9.24 9.72 -8.56
N TYR A 120 -9.26 8.44 -8.21
CA TYR A 120 -8.06 7.69 -7.90
C TYR A 120 -8.16 6.25 -8.42
N GLN A 121 -7.02 5.67 -8.76
CA GLN A 121 -6.92 4.36 -9.40
C GLN A 121 -6.14 3.39 -8.53
N SER A 122 -6.67 2.20 -8.32
CA SER A 122 -5.98 1.10 -7.65
C SER A 122 -4.75 0.67 -8.48
N LEU A 123 -3.60 0.53 -7.82
CA LEU A 123 -2.38 0.03 -8.47
C LEU A 123 -2.44 -1.49 -8.70
N LYS A 124 -3.31 -2.20 -7.97
CA LYS A 124 -3.45 -3.65 -8.07
C LYS A 124 -4.25 -4.08 -9.30
N ASP A 125 -5.47 -3.56 -9.44
CA ASP A 125 -6.44 -4.01 -10.44
C ASP A 125 -6.84 -2.93 -11.45
N ARG A 126 -6.23 -1.74 -11.35
CA ARG A 126 -6.44 -0.58 -12.22
C ARG A 126 -7.86 -0.02 -12.17
N ARG A 127 -8.70 -0.46 -11.24
CA ARG A 127 -10.03 0.08 -11.04
C ARG A 127 -9.96 1.53 -10.61
N VAL A 128 -10.81 2.35 -11.22
CA VAL A 128 -10.92 3.78 -10.90
C VAL A 128 -12.08 4.01 -9.94
N TRP A 129 -11.82 4.82 -8.93
CA TRP A 129 -12.78 5.18 -7.89
C TRP A 129 -12.94 6.70 -7.82
N ILE A 130 -14.12 7.14 -7.40
CA ILE A 130 -14.43 8.55 -7.15
C ILE A 130 -14.98 8.65 -5.73
N ARG A 131 -14.50 9.66 -5.00
CA ARG A 131 -14.91 9.90 -3.61
C ARG A 131 -14.94 11.39 -3.31
N PRO A 132 -15.87 11.88 -2.44
CA PRO A 132 -15.77 13.21 -1.88
C PRO A 132 -14.42 13.45 -1.22
N TYR A 133 -13.82 14.62 -1.47
CA TYR A 133 -12.50 14.97 -0.95
C TYR A 133 -12.44 14.91 0.57
N ASP A 134 -13.47 15.41 1.26
CA ASP A 134 -13.53 15.38 2.73
C ASP A 134 -13.51 13.94 3.29
N MET A 135 -14.16 13.02 2.61
CA MET A 135 -14.09 11.58 2.96
C MET A 135 -12.71 10.99 2.65
N PHE A 136 -12.08 11.43 1.55
CA PHE A 136 -10.74 10.96 1.17
C PHE A 136 -9.70 11.34 2.22
N ILE A 137 -9.75 12.57 2.73
CA ILE A 137 -8.80 13.08 3.74
C ILE A 137 -9.18 12.75 5.18
N SER A 138 -10.32 12.09 5.43
CA SER A 138 -10.85 11.86 6.76
C SER A 138 -9.95 10.98 7.62
N LYS A 139 -10.09 11.13 8.94
CA LYS A 139 -9.48 10.21 9.91
C LYS A 139 -10.13 8.84 9.85
N VAL A 140 -9.39 7.83 10.25
CA VAL A 140 -9.94 6.48 10.44
C VAL A 140 -10.89 6.50 11.64
N ASP A 141 -12.05 5.87 11.47
CA ASP A 141 -12.98 5.63 12.56
C ASP A 141 -12.38 4.59 13.51
N ARG A 142 -11.88 5.06 14.66
CA ARG A 142 -11.21 4.24 15.67
C ARG A 142 -12.17 3.36 16.47
N GLU A 143 -13.45 3.68 16.53
CA GLU A 143 -14.46 2.82 17.14
C GLU A 143 -14.66 1.56 16.30
N LYS A 144 -14.74 1.73 14.98
CA LYS A 144 -14.91 0.64 14.04
C LYS A 144 -13.60 -0.10 13.74
N TYR A 145 -12.47 0.60 13.71
CA TYR A 145 -11.14 0.06 13.36
C TYR A 145 -10.10 0.44 14.44
N PRO A 146 -10.21 -0.14 15.67
CA PRO A 146 -9.34 0.26 16.78
C PRO A 146 -7.86 -0.05 16.55
N ASN A 147 -7.55 -1.05 15.72
CA ASN A 147 -6.19 -1.53 15.43
C ASN A 147 -5.59 -0.94 14.14
N ALA A 148 -6.25 0.03 13.50
CA ALA A 148 -5.66 0.70 12.34
C ALA A 148 -4.35 1.39 12.72
N TYR A 149 -3.27 1.09 12.01
CA TYR A 149 -1.94 1.62 12.33
C TYR A 149 -1.75 3.07 11.89
N GLN A 150 -2.47 3.53 10.86
CA GLN A 150 -2.43 4.91 10.40
C GLN A 150 -3.64 5.71 10.87
N PRO A 151 -3.48 7.02 11.15
CA PRO A 151 -4.56 7.84 11.69
C PRO A 151 -5.59 8.28 10.64
N TYR A 152 -5.19 8.34 9.38
CA TYR A 152 -6.02 8.81 8.28
C TYR A 152 -6.42 7.68 7.35
N ARG A 153 -7.57 7.82 6.71
CA ARG A 153 -8.09 6.85 5.74
C ARG A 153 -7.09 6.61 4.61
N LEU A 154 -6.48 7.66 4.10
CA LEU A 154 -5.43 7.64 3.08
C LEU A 154 -4.25 8.51 3.52
N ILE A 155 -3.06 8.02 3.34
CA ILE A 155 -1.81 8.74 3.59
C ILE A 155 -0.98 8.78 2.32
N LYS A 156 -0.28 9.88 2.10
CA LYS A 156 0.62 10.02 0.95
C LYS A 156 1.88 9.18 1.18
N VAL A 157 2.27 8.42 0.17
CA VAL A 157 3.44 7.54 0.21
C VAL A 157 4.27 7.67 -1.05
N ARG A 158 5.54 7.28 -0.94
CA ARG A 158 6.42 7.02 -2.08
C ARG A 158 6.75 5.53 -2.11
N ILE A 159 6.57 4.91 -3.27
CA ILE A 159 6.91 3.50 -3.48
C ILE A 159 8.16 3.46 -4.36
N THR A 160 9.18 2.72 -3.92
CA THR A 160 10.40 2.44 -4.68
C THR A 160 10.66 0.94 -4.70
N ALA A 161 11.26 0.50 -5.78
CA ALA A 161 11.68 -0.90 -5.89
C ALA A 161 12.90 -1.22 -5.01
#